data_2c5a1ecdd412878e9758868755f7738f
#
_entry.id   2c5a1ecdd412878e9758868755f7738f
#
_cell.length_a   1.000
_cell.length_b   1.000
_cell.length_c   1.000
_cell.angle_alpha   90.00
_cell.angle_beta   90.00
_cell.angle_gamma   90.00
#
_symmetry.space_group_name_H-M   'P 1'
#
loop_
_entity.id
_entity.type
_entity.pdbx_description
1 polymer ?
#
loop_
_entity_poly.entity_id
_entity_poly.type
_entity_poly.pdbx_seq_one_letter_code
_entity_poly.pdbx_strand_id
1 'polypeptide(L)'
;MYRTLIIILFLWADTKLFSSEHSVNYSFTQLSIEQGLSQATVQSILLDHKGTLWIGTQNGLNSYTQEGIKTYLHHSDDPHSLPSNYINHLTEDSLGNLWIATPKGLALYDAEQDRFNTTISQAIYSSIKVKGGIWFGSENTIYCYDYHSKKTKIIHIKKQEKKKNINMVDYRIQKMVYLDKNKILVGTRRKGIYSYNCQTQQFSLFIPSSPNLLTSLYITLDQHIYTSFYGSGLYCYDQTGKIQEHYTQTNSGLNN
;
A
#
# COMPACT_ATOMS: atom_id res chain seq x y z
N MET A 1 -4.92 45.40 73.32
CA MET A 1 -4.10 44.38 72.56
C MET A 1 -5.07 43.40 71.95
N TYR A 2 -5.53 43.73 70.69
CA TYR A 2 -6.54 42.89 70.00
C TYR A 2 -5.80 42.19 68.83
N ARG A 3 -5.78 40.85 68.87
CA ARG A 3 -5.29 40.02 67.79
C ARG A 3 -6.43 39.79 66.82
N THR A 4 -6.32 40.37 65.65
CA THR A 4 -7.25 40.12 64.53
C THR A 4 -6.91 38.81 63.86
N LEU A 5 -7.82 37.84 63.88
CA LEU A 5 -7.71 36.55 63.22
C LEU A 5 -8.22 36.72 61.79
N ILE A 6 -7.33 36.63 60.79
CA ILE A 6 -7.68 36.64 59.36
C ILE A 6 -8.00 35.19 58.95
N ILE A 7 -9.26 34.90 58.70
CA ILE A 7 -9.71 33.63 58.11
C ILE A 7 -9.62 33.78 56.59
N ILE A 8 -8.66 33.07 55.95
CA ILE A 8 -8.58 32.97 54.52
C ILE A 8 -9.50 31.82 54.08
N LEU A 9 -10.64 32.17 53.50
CA LEU A 9 -11.54 31.24 52.81
C LEU A 9 -10.93 30.91 51.44
N PHE A 10 -10.42 29.69 51.29
CA PHE A 10 -10.12 29.11 49.98
C PHE A 10 -11.43 28.70 49.29
N LEU A 11 -11.90 29.50 48.38
CA LEU A 11 -12.91 29.10 47.42
C LEU A 11 -12.28 28.12 46.41
N TRP A 12 -12.57 26.85 46.57
CA TRP A 12 -12.33 25.87 45.51
C TRP A 12 -13.32 26.14 44.36
N ALA A 13 -12.86 26.84 43.35
CA ALA A 13 -13.56 26.91 42.08
C ALA A 13 -13.27 25.62 41.32
N ASP A 14 -14.23 24.69 41.32
CA ASP A 14 -14.25 23.58 40.37
C ASP A 14 -14.37 24.14 38.94
N THR A 15 -13.25 24.41 38.32
CA THR A 15 -13.21 24.65 36.89
C THR A 15 -13.41 23.31 36.20
N LYS A 16 -14.64 22.91 35.98
CA LYS A 16 -14.98 21.94 34.95
C LYS A 16 -14.52 22.54 33.62
N LEU A 17 -13.34 22.15 33.18
CA LEU A 17 -12.94 22.31 31.79
C LEU A 17 -13.96 21.53 30.97
N PHE A 18 -14.94 22.24 30.40
CA PHE A 18 -15.76 21.74 29.32
C PHE A 18 -14.81 21.48 28.16
N SER A 19 -14.34 20.26 28.03
CA SER A 19 -13.82 19.76 26.76
C SER A 19 -14.97 19.83 25.79
N SER A 20 -15.00 20.85 24.95
CA SER A 20 -15.85 20.89 23.79
C SER A 20 -15.40 19.74 22.89
N GLU A 21 -16.07 18.60 22.97
CA GLU A 21 -16.00 17.60 21.93
C GLU A 21 -16.47 18.27 20.64
N HIS A 22 -15.53 18.69 19.83
CA HIS A 22 -15.83 19.07 18.46
C HIS A 22 -16.29 17.80 17.75
N SER A 23 -17.60 17.56 17.73
CA SER A 23 -18.20 16.55 16.88
C SER A 23 -17.93 16.98 15.45
N VAL A 24 -16.91 16.39 14.84
CA VAL A 24 -16.66 16.57 13.42
C VAL A 24 -17.80 15.86 12.68
N ASN A 25 -18.74 16.63 12.16
CA ASN A 25 -19.78 16.09 11.31
C ASN A 25 -19.15 15.69 9.96
N TYR A 26 -18.93 14.40 9.77
CA TYR A 26 -18.53 13.86 8.48
C TYR A 26 -19.75 13.75 7.56
N SER A 27 -19.69 14.34 6.37
CA SER A 27 -20.61 14.05 5.29
C SER A 27 -19.97 13.05 4.34
N PHE A 28 -20.69 12.00 3.97
CA PHE A 28 -20.22 10.99 3.02
C PHE A 28 -20.95 11.18 1.69
N THR A 29 -20.16 11.24 0.61
CA THR A 29 -20.70 11.25 -0.76
C THR A 29 -20.28 9.96 -1.43
N GLN A 30 -21.22 9.23 -2.00
CA GLN A 30 -20.96 8.02 -2.75
C GLN A 30 -20.50 8.39 -4.16
N LEU A 31 -19.41 7.79 -4.62
CA LEU A 31 -18.96 7.83 -5.99
C LEU A 31 -19.21 6.46 -6.62
N SER A 32 -20.09 6.40 -7.59
CA SER A 32 -20.54 5.16 -8.24
C SER A 32 -20.39 5.22 -9.77
N ILE A 33 -20.81 4.17 -10.44
CA ILE A 33 -20.87 4.12 -11.91
C ILE A 33 -21.82 5.20 -12.45
N GLU A 34 -22.88 5.53 -11.72
CA GLU A 34 -23.83 6.59 -12.12
C GLU A 34 -23.20 7.98 -12.15
N GLN A 35 -22.16 8.22 -11.33
CA GLN A 35 -21.36 9.43 -11.33
C GLN A 35 -20.16 9.39 -12.29
N GLY A 36 -20.02 8.31 -13.08
CA GLY A 36 -19.00 8.20 -14.12
C GLY A 36 -17.81 7.30 -13.80
N LEU A 37 -17.83 6.58 -12.65
CA LEU A 37 -16.79 5.62 -12.34
C LEU A 37 -16.84 4.44 -13.33
N SER A 38 -15.70 4.03 -13.87
CA SER A 38 -15.63 2.98 -14.90
C SER A 38 -16.12 1.60 -14.42
N GLN A 39 -15.99 1.31 -13.11
CA GLN A 39 -16.46 0.06 -12.51
C GLN A 39 -16.49 0.17 -10.98
N ALA A 40 -17.44 -0.51 -10.31
CA ALA A 40 -17.67 -0.38 -8.86
C ALA A 40 -16.58 -1.04 -7.99
N THR A 41 -15.84 -2.03 -8.51
CA THR A 41 -14.79 -2.71 -7.73
C THR A 41 -13.48 -1.94 -7.81
N VAL A 42 -13.24 -1.13 -6.80
CA VAL A 42 -12.02 -0.34 -6.66
C VAL A 42 -10.90 -1.21 -6.08
N GLN A 43 -9.74 -1.20 -6.72
CA GLN A 43 -8.54 -1.94 -6.33
C GLN A 43 -7.49 -1.05 -5.66
N SER A 44 -7.39 0.20 -6.09
CA SER A 44 -6.41 1.16 -5.58
C SER A 44 -6.92 2.59 -5.70
N ILE A 45 -6.61 3.40 -4.69
CA ILE A 45 -6.93 4.84 -4.66
C ILE A 45 -5.64 5.58 -4.33
N LEU A 46 -5.41 6.70 -5.01
CA LEU A 46 -4.26 7.57 -4.81
C LEU A 46 -4.68 9.03 -4.99
N LEU A 47 -4.41 9.87 -4.01
CA LEU A 47 -4.44 11.33 -4.16
C LEU A 47 -3.03 11.79 -4.50
N ASP A 48 -2.83 12.36 -5.69
CA ASP A 48 -1.53 12.85 -6.13
C ASP A 48 -1.19 14.24 -5.54
N HIS A 49 0.06 14.67 -5.71
CA HIS A 49 0.54 15.96 -5.21
C HIS A 49 -0.16 17.18 -5.85
N LYS A 50 -0.86 17.00 -6.98
CA LYS A 50 -1.64 18.04 -7.67
C LYS A 50 -3.09 18.11 -7.20
N GLY A 51 -3.50 17.19 -6.30
CA GLY A 51 -4.87 17.10 -5.79
C GLY A 51 -5.81 16.30 -6.68
N THR A 52 -5.32 15.57 -7.69
CA THR A 52 -6.14 14.65 -8.48
C THR A 52 -6.32 13.33 -7.71
N LEU A 53 -7.57 12.90 -7.55
CA LEU A 53 -7.87 11.59 -7.00
C LEU A 53 -7.91 10.54 -8.12
N TRP A 54 -6.93 9.65 -8.11
CA TRP A 54 -6.83 8.53 -9.03
C TRP A 54 -7.48 7.28 -8.45
N ILE A 55 -8.37 6.65 -9.21
CA ILE A 55 -9.15 5.48 -8.79
C ILE A 55 -8.94 4.36 -9.80
N GLY A 56 -8.17 3.36 -9.39
CA GLY A 56 -7.93 2.14 -10.18
C GLY A 56 -8.99 1.10 -9.88
N THR A 57 -9.67 0.62 -10.92
CA THR A 57 -10.75 -0.36 -10.83
C THR A 57 -10.39 -1.68 -11.54
N GLN A 58 -11.29 -2.64 -11.53
CA GLN A 58 -11.15 -3.86 -12.34
C GLN A 58 -11.36 -3.59 -13.84
N ASN A 59 -11.91 -2.43 -14.22
CA ASN A 59 -12.15 -2.09 -15.62
C ASN A 59 -11.85 -0.61 -15.92
N GLY A 60 -10.62 -0.18 -15.73
CA GLY A 60 -10.14 1.14 -16.09
C GLY A 60 -9.56 1.92 -14.91
N LEU A 61 -8.83 2.97 -15.27
CA LEU A 61 -8.31 3.99 -14.38
C LEU A 61 -9.17 5.24 -14.51
N ASN A 62 -9.51 5.87 -13.39
CA ASN A 62 -10.28 7.10 -13.38
C ASN A 62 -9.49 8.19 -12.68
N SER A 63 -9.47 9.40 -13.23
CA SER A 63 -9.08 10.62 -12.54
C SER A 63 -10.30 11.41 -12.14
N TYR A 64 -10.37 11.84 -10.89
CA TYR A 64 -11.46 12.66 -10.36
C TYR A 64 -10.89 13.99 -9.90
N THR A 65 -11.43 15.06 -10.48
CA THR A 65 -11.07 16.46 -10.20
C THR A 65 -12.34 17.27 -9.99
N GLN A 66 -12.20 18.57 -9.83
CA GLN A 66 -13.36 19.49 -9.78
C GLN A 66 -14.17 19.51 -11.09
N GLU A 67 -13.55 19.16 -12.21
CA GLU A 67 -14.19 19.07 -13.53
C GLU A 67 -15.01 17.79 -13.72
N GLY A 68 -14.88 16.81 -12.82
CA GLY A 68 -15.56 15.53 -12.86
C GLY A 68 -14.62 14.34 -13.00
N ILE A 69 -15.16 13.23 -13.54
CA ILE A 69 -14.42 11.99 -13.74
C ILE A 69 -14.02 11.85 -15.21
N LYS A 70 -12.72 11.56 -15.42
CA LYS A 70 -12.19 11.09 -16.70
C LYS A 70 -11.75 9.65 -16.59
N THR A 71 -12.19 8.80 -17.54
CA THR A 71 -11.85 7.38 -17.59
C THR A 71 -10.80 7.09 -18.65
N TYR A 72 -9.83 6.25 -18.30
CA TYR A 72 -8.79 5.73 -19.18
C TYR A 72 -8.92 4.22 -19.29
N LEU A 73 -8.88 3.72 -20.51
CA LEU A 73 -8.99 2.29 -20.85
C LEU A 73 -7.78 1.81 -21.67
N HIS A 74 -7.64 0.50 -21.72
CA HIS A 74 -6.74 -0.16 -22.65
C HIS A 74 -7.35 -0.18 -24.05
N HIS A 75 -6.56 0.20 -25.05
CA HIS A 75 -6.87 0.10 -26.47
C HIS A 75 -5.75 -0.68 -27.17
N SER A 76 -6.10 -1.79 -27.85
CA SER A 76 -5.12 -2.71 -28.45
C SER A 76 -4.28 -2.10 -29.56
N ASP A 77 -4.82 -1.11 -30.23
CA ASP A 77 -4.25 -0.36 -31.38
C ASP A 77 -3.55 0.94 -30.95
N ASP A 78 -3.62 1.28 -29.66
CA ASP A 78 -2.90 2.44 -29.11
C ASP A 78 -1.81 2.00 -28.12
N PRO A 79 -0.51 2.05 -28.50
CA PRO A 79 0.59 1.68 -27.62
C PRO A 79 0.77 2.64 -26.44
N HIS A 80 0.09 3.79 -26.46
CA HIS A 80 0.10 4.78 -25.40
C HIS A 80 -1.14 4.72 -24.50
N SER A 81 -2.01 3.73 -24.70
CA SER A 81 -3.08 3.42 -23.77
C SER A 81 -2.58 2.61 -22.56
N LEU A 82 -3.45 2.35 -21.59
CA LEU A 82 -3.13 1.47 -20.45
C LEU A 82 -2.72 0.07 -20.92
N PRO A 83 -1.75 -0.62 -20.27
CA PRO A 83 -1.40 -2.00 -20.61
C PRO A 83 -2.56 -2.99 -20.40
N SER A 84 -3.47 -2.67 -19.48
CA SER A 84 -4.67 -3.46 -19.15
C SER A 84 -5.71 -2.59 -18.47
N ASN A 85 -7.00 -2.94 -18.63
CA ASN A 85 -8.08 -2.30 -17.87
C ASN A 85 -8.06 -2.64 -16.38
N TYR A 86 -7.53 -3.81 -16.00
CA TYR A 86 -7.44 -4.19 -14.60
C TYR A 86 -6.26 -3.47 -13.93
N ILE A 87 -6.56 -2.62 -12.95
CA ILE A 87 -5.54 -1.86 -12.20
C ILE A 87 -5.23 -2.61 -10.91
N ASN A 88 -4.00 -3.08 -10.74
CA ASN A 88 -3.57 -3.74 -9.51
C ASN A 88 -3.22 -2.76 -8.40
N HIS A 89 -2.49 -1.68 -8.75
CA HIS A 89 -1.95 -0.75 -7.78
C HIS A 89 -1.59 0.59 -8.44
N LEU A 90 -1.76 1.68 -7.69
CA LEU A 90 -1.36 3.02 -8.06
C LEU A 90 -0.32 3.53 -7.08
N THR A 91 0.67 4.22 -7.57
CA THR A 91 1.65 4.90 -6.71
C THR A 91 2.20 6.14 -7.40
N GLU A 92 2.38 7.19 -6.63
CA GLU A 92 3.14 8.36 -7.03
C GLU A 92 4.54 8.24 -6.44
N ASP A 93 5.56 8.47 -7.24
CA ASP A 93 6.94 8.43 -6.77
C ASP A 93 7.37 9.74 -6.09
N SER A 94 8.63 9.82 -5.63
CA SER A 94 9.14 11.00 -4.93
C SER A 94 9.38 12.21 -5.86
N LEU A 95 9.27 12.01 -7.17
CA LEU A 95 9.39 13.05 -8.20
C LEU A 95 8.03 13.51 -8.71
N GLY A 96 6.93 12.96 -8.16
CA GLY A 96 5.56 13.26 -8.56
C GLY A 96 5.10 12.50 -9.82
N ASN A 97 5.80 11.46 -10.24
CA ASN A 97 5.38 10.63 -11.36
C ASN A 97 4.34 9.61 -10.90
N LEU A 98 3.25 9.48 -11.64
CA LEU A 98 2.21 8.49 -11.42
C LEU A 98 2.52 7.18 -12.15
N TRP A 99 2.62 6.09 -11.39
CA TRP A 99 2.86 4.74 -11.89
C TRP A 99 1.62 3.88 -11.74
N ILE A 100 1.24 3.20 -12.80
CA ILE A 100 0.05 2.36 -12.90
C ILE A 100 0.48 0.90 -13.08
N ALA A 101 0.28 0.10 -12.05
CA ALA A 101 0.57 -1.33 -12.07
C ALA A 101 -0.64 -2.13 -12.54
N THR A 102 -0.43 -3.00 -13.53
CA THR A 102 -1.46 -3.85 -14.13
C THR A 102 -0.98 -5.30 -14.26
N PRO A 103 -1.88 -6.26 -14.53
CA PRO A 103 -1.48 -7.66 -14.83
C PRO A 103 -0.67 -7.81 -16.12
N LYS A 104 -0.68 -6.83 -17.02
CA LYS A 104 0.03 -6.89 -18.32
C LYS A 104 1.21 -5.93 -18.40
N GLY A 105 1.45 -5.10 -17.39
CA GLY A 105 2.57 -4.20 -17.40
C GLY A 105 2.50 -3.09 -16.35
N LEU A 106 3.61 -2.37 -16.23
CA LEU A 106 3.74 -1.13 -15.50
C LEU A 106 3.76 0.03 -16.47
N ALA A 107 2.88 0.98 -16.30
CA ALA A 107 2.86 2.20 -17.08
C ALA A 107 3.22 3.42 -16.24
N LEU A 108 3.87 4.38 -16.89
CA LEU A 108 4.12 5.73 -16.40
C LEU A 108 3.16 6.68 -17.10
N TYR A 109 2.42 7.47 -16.33
CA TYR A 109 1.55 8.50 -16.88
C TYR A 109 2.36 9.72 -17.29
N ASP A 110 2.18 10.14 -18.52
CA ASP A 110 2.70 11.37 -19.11
C ASP A 110 1.59 12.43 -19.06
N ALA A 111 1.67 13.31 -18.09
CA ALA A 111 0.66 14.34 -17.86
C ALA A 111 0.64 15.43 -18.94
N GLU A 112 1.75 15.66 -19.66
CA GLU A 112 1.82 16.68 -20.73
C GLU A 112 1.06 16.23 -21.98
N GLN A 113 1.13 14.94 -22.27
CA GLN A 113 0.51 14.36 -23.46
C GLN A 113 -0.75 13.54 -23.11
N ASP A 114 -1.12 13.49 -21.83
CA ASP A 114 -2.26 12.75 -21.30
C ASP A 114 -2.35 11.30 -21.78
N ARG A 115 -1.22 10.57 -21.69
CA ARG A 115 -1.03 9.21 -22.19
C ARG A 115 -0.19 8.35 -21.24
N PHE A 116 -0.06 7.06 -21.56
CA PHE A 116 0.67 6.10 -20.76
C PHE A 116 1.84 5.52 -21.55
N ASN A 117 2.99 5.40 -20.89
CA ASN A 117 4.19 4.79 -21.46
C ASN A 117 4.48 3.49 -20.68
N THR A 118 4.29 2.33 -21.33
CA THR A 118 4.60 1.04 -20.72
C THR A 118 6.11 0.88 -20.56
N THR A 119 6.58 0.75 -19.31
CA THR A 119 7.99 0.66 -18.95
C THR A 119 8.45 -0.77 -18.64
N ILE A 120 7.53 -1.61 -18.16
CA ILE A 120 7.76 -3.03 -17.83
C ILE A 120 6.56 -3.81 -18.38
N SER A 121 6.82 -4.87 -19.19
CA SER A 121 5.77 -5.68 -19.81
C SER A 121 5.41 -6.95 -18.98
N GLN A 122 5.69 -6.96 -17.68
CA GLN A 122 5.33 -8.01 -16.75
C GLN A 122 4.33 -7.51 -15.72
N ALA A 123 3.52 -8.43 -15.19
CA ALA A 123 2.54 -8.12 -14.14
C ALA A 123 3.21 -7.49 -12.91
N ILE A 124 2.68 -6.37 -12.45
CA ILE A 124 3.10 -5.68 -11.23
C ILE A 124 1.94 -5.62 -10.24
N TYR A 125 2.23 -5.86 -8.96
CA TYR A 125 1.19 -5.98 -7.92
C TYR A 125 1.39 -5.03 -6.75
N SER A 126 2.60 -4.55 -6.53
CA SER A 126 2.93 -3.68 -5.41
C SER A 126 4.12 -2.78 -5.73
N SER A 127 4.29 -1.75 -4.93
CA SER A 127 5.46 -0.86 -5.01
C SER A 127 5.88 -0.39 -3.63
N ILE A 128 7.13 0.10 -3.54
CA ILE A 128 7.65 0.80 -2.38
C ILE A 128 8.61 1.89 -2.83
N LYS A 129 8.44 3.10 -2.28
CA LYS A 129 9.40 4.19 -2.49
C LYS A 129 10.67 3.88 -1.70
N VAL A 130 11.82 4.02 -2.32
CA VAL A 130 13.13 3.85 -1.68
C VAL A 130 13.97 5.11 -1.86
N LYS A 131 15.04 5.25 -1.09
CA LYS A 131 15.95 6.37 -1.26
C LYS A 131 16.55 6.35 -2.68
N GLY A 132 16.27 7.38 -3.46
CA GLY A 132 16.76 7.54 -4.83
C GLY A 132 16.04 6.71 -5.89
N GLY A 133 14.90 6.07 -5.57
CA GLY A 133 14.19 5.24 -6.55
C GLY A 133 12.83 4.76 -6.10
N ILE A 134 12.28 3.85 -6.88
CA ILE A 134 11.06 3.12 -6.57
C ILE A 134 11.20 1.66 -6.99
N TRP A 135 10.70 0.75 -6.18
CA TRP A 135 10.75 -0.67 -6.45
C TRP A 135 9.35 -1.21 -6.71
N PHE A 136 9.23 -2.11 -7.65
CA PHE A 136 7.98 -2.72 -8.07
C PHE A 136 8.03 -4.23 -7.91
N GLY A 137 7.03 -4.79 -7.23
CA GLY A 137 6.88 -6.22 -6.96
C GLY A 137 6.07 -6.93 -8.04
N SER A 138 6.66 -8.00 -8.58
CA SER A 138 6.07 -8.91 -9.56
C SER A 138 5.94 -10.34 -9.00
N GLU A 139 5.97 -11.35 -9.85
CA GLU A 139 6.07 -12.76 -9.47
C GLU A 139 7.54 -13.12 -9.22
N ASN A 140 7.91 -13.39 -7.96
CA ASN A 140 9.30 -13.72 -7.57
C ASN A 140 10.36 -12.66 -7.93
N THR A 141 9.97 -11.48 -8.38
CA THR A 141 10.87 -10.49 -8.97
C THR A 141 10.56 -9.11 -8.45
N ILE A 142 11.60 -8.35 -8.09
CA ILE A 142 11.52 -6.93 -7.79
C ILE A 142 12.26 -6.16 -8.88
N TYR A 143 11.59 -5.20 -9.49
CA TYR A 143 12.14 -4.24 -10.43
C TYR A 143 12.51 -2.97 -9.67
N CYS A 144 13.80 -2.66 -9.57
CA CYS A 144 14.32 -1.55 -8.81
C CYS A 144 14.68 -0.41 -9.77
N TYR A 145 13.80 0.57 -9.91
CA TYR A 145 14.04 1.74 -10.74
C TYR A 145 14.80 2.81 -9.96
N ASP A 146 15.91 3.26 -10.51
CA ASP A 146 16.77 4.30 -9.97
C ASP A 146 16.55 5.63 -10.70
N TYR A 147 16.23 6.70 -9.96
CA TYR A 147 15.88 8.01 -10.54
C TYR A 147 17.06 8.72 -11.19
N HIS A 148 18.27 8.50 -10.68
CA HIS A 148 19.46 9.19 -11.20
C HIS A 148 19.92 8.57 -12.53
N SER A 149 20.10 7.26 -12.54
CA SER A 149 20.56 6.54 -13.75
C SER A 149 19.46 6.26 -14.75
N LYS A 150 18.18 6.38 -14.35
CA LYS A 150 16.98 5.99 -15.12
C LYS A 150 17.00 4.53 -15.58
N LYS A 151 17.69 3.67 -14.81
CA LYS A 151 17.83 2.23 -15.10
C LYS A 151 17.05 1.40 -14.10
N THR A 152 16.62 0.22 -14.56
CA THR A 152 15.96 -0.78 -13.74
C THR A 152 16.90 -1.95 -13.47
N LYS A 153 17.19 -2.22 -12.19
CA LYS A 153 17.85 -3.44 -11.72
C LYS A 153 16.78 -4.47 -11.38
N ILE A 154 17.08 -5.75 -11.62
CA ILE A 154 16.18 -6.86 -11.33
C ILE A 154 16.74 -7.68 -10.16
N ILE A 155 15.91 -7.98 -9.17
CA ILE A 155 16.23 -8.82 -8.01
C ILE A 155 15.20 -9.95 -7.94
N HIS A 156 15.65 -11.20 -7.74
CA HIS A 156 14.79 -12.36 -7.56
C HIS A 156 14.79 -12.82 -6.09
N ILE A 157 13.61 -13.11 -5.52
CA ILE A 157 13.49 -13.65 -4.16
C ILE A 157 14.16 -15.03 -4.09
N LYS A 158 13.91 -15.88 -5.09
CA LYS A 158 14.59 -17.17 -5.28
C LYS A 158 15.14 -17.29 -6.69
N LYS A 159 16.37 -17.81 -6.81
CA LYS A 159 16.91 -18.22 -8.10
C LYS A 159 16.06 -19.37 -8.66
N GLN A 160 15.70 -19.31 -9.92
CA GLN A 160 15.02 -20.40 -10.61
C GLN A 160 15.96 -21.61 -10.65
N GLU A 161 15.65 -22.64 -9.88
CA GLU A 161 16.28 -23.94 -10.03
C GLU A 161 15.68 -24.64 -11.25
N LYS A 162 16.50 -24.98 -12.25
CA LYS A 162 16.09 -25.55 -13.55
C LYS A 162 15.31 -26.89 -13.46
N LYS A 163 15.10 -27.47 -12.28
CA LYS A 163 14.57 -28.84 -12.07
C LYS A 163 13.29 -28.96 -11.22
N LYS A 164 12.70 -27.86 -10.75
CA LYS A 164 11.43 -27.94 -9.99
C LYS A 164 10.38 -27.06 -10.65
N ASN A 165 9.20 -27.64 -10.90
CA ASN A 165 8.00 -26.90 -11.24
C ASN A 165 7.56 -26.05 -10.03
N ILE A 166 8.22 -24.90 -9.80
CA ILE A 166 7.85 -23.96 -8.77
C ILE A 166 6.70 -23.12 -9.35
N ASN A 167 5.55 -23.16 -8.69
CA ASN A 167 4.46 -22.26 -9.04
C ASN A 167 4.84 -20.82 -8.65
N MET A 168 5.31 -20.03 -9.63
CA MET A 168 5.77 -18.65 -9.41
C MET A 168 4.66 -17.73 -8.95
N VAL A 169 3.40 -18.03 -9.25
CA VAL A 169 2.23 -17.26 -8.78
C VAL A 169 2.16 -17.22 -7.25
N ASP A 170 2.63 -18.25 -6.56
CA ASP A 170 2.70 -18.26 -5.09
C ASP A 170 3.75 -17.28 -4.52
N TYR A 171 4.76 -16.90 -5.31
CA TYR A 171 5.76 -15.90 -4.96
C TYR A 171 5.38 -14.48 -5.37
N ARG A 172 4.17 -14.28 -5.90
CA ARG A 172 3.65 -12.93 -6.22
C ARG A 172 3.85 -12.00 -5.04
N ILE A 173 4.52 -10.88 -5.27
CA ILE A 173 4.83 -9.90 -4.23
C ILE A 173 3.61 -9.01 -4.02
N GLN A 174 2.86 -9.29 -2.95
CA GLN A 174 1.63 -8.58 -2.61
C GLN A 174 1.88 -7.23 -1.94
N LYS A 175 2.89 -7.17 -1.09
CA LYS A 175 3.25 -5.96 -0.34
C LYS A 175 4.75 -5.91 -0.07
N MET A 176 5.26 -4.69 -0.04
CA MET A 176 6.60 -4.38 0.43
C MET A 176 6.52 -3.23 1.44
N VAL A 177 7.17 -3.36 2.60
CA VAL A 177 7.20 -2.33 3.64
C VAL A 177 8.59 -2.28 4.27
N TYR A 178 9.01 -1.10 4.74
CA TYR A 178 10.24 -0.98 5.52
C TYR A 178 10.06 -1.59 6.89
N LEU A 179 10.95 -2.52 7.28
CA LEU A 179 11.10 -2.96 8.66
C LEU A 179 11.98 -1.97 9.44
N ASP A 180 13.07 -1.57 8.81
CA ASP A 180 13.98 -0.54 9.30
C ASP A 180 14.70 0.14 8.11
N LYS A 181 15.65 1.05 8.38
CA LYS A 181 16.40 1.78 7.34
C LYS A 181 17.19 0.88 6.36
N ASN A 182 17.47 -0.38 6.75
CA ASN A 182 18.30 -1.32 5.98
C ASN A 182 17.53 -2.56 5.53
N LYS A 183 16.30 -2.77 6.01
CA LYS A 183 15.53 -3.98 5.72
C LYS A 183 14.14 -3.67 5.21
N ILE A 184 13.74 -4.38 4.17
CA ILE A 184 12.41 -4.34 3.58
C ILE A 184 11.77 -5.71 3.77
N LEU A 185 10.56 -5.75 4.33
CA LEU A 185 9.73 -6.95 4.32
C LEU A 185 9.03 -7.06 2.99
N VAL A 186 9.12 -8.24 2.39
CA VAL A 186 8.55 -8.59 1.09
C VAL A 186 7.54 -9.71 1.31
N GLY A 187 6.27 -9.32 1.36
CA GLY A 187 5.16 -10.25 1.56
C GLY A 187 4.76 -10.91 0.27
N THR A 188 4.86 -12.25 0.22
CA THR A 188 4.46 -13.03 -0.94
C THR A 188 3.04 -13.58 -0.79
N ARG A 189 2.43 -13.95 -1.90
CA ARG A 189 1.05 -14.44 -1.91
C ARG A 189 0.82 -15.64 -0.99
N ARG A 190 1.73 -16.66 -1.02
CA ARG A 190 1.61 -17.91 -0.24
C ARG A 190 2.93 -18.44 0.33
N LYS A 191 4.07 -17.87 -0.04
CA LYS A 191 5.40 -18.40 0.35
C LYS A 191 6.00 -17.70 1.57
N GLY A 192 5.18 -16.98 2.33
CA GLY A 192 5.58 -16.28 3.53
C GLY A 192 6.07 -14.85 3.27
N ILE A 193 6.66 -14.27 4.28
CA ILE A 193 7.23 -12.92 4.24
C ILE A 193 8.74 -13.05 4.35
N TYR A 194 9.44 -12.46 3.41
CA TYR A 194 10.90 -12.42 3.38
C TYR A 194 11.39 -11.08 3.88
N SER A 195 12.52 -11.08 4.57
CA SER A 195 13.30 -9.88 4.86
C SER A 195 14.40 -9.74 3.81
N TYR A 196 14.43 -8.61 3.11
CA TYR A 196 15.52 -8.24 2.22
C TYR A 196 16.42 -7.25 2.93
N ASN A 197 17.70 -7.58 3.06
CA ASN A 197 18.72 -6.68 3.59
C ASN A 197 19.32 -5.86 2.44
N CYS A 198 19.13 -4.53 2.49
CA CYS A 198 19.57 -3.61 1.44
C CYS A 198 21.10 -3.50 1.33
N GLN A 199 21.85 -3.77 2.42
CA GLN A 199 23.31 -3.70 2.43
C GLN A 199 23.95 -4.96 1.84
N THR A 200 23.51 -6.16 2.32
CA THR A 200 24.04 -7.44 1.85
C THR A 200 23.38 -7.93 0.58
N GLN A 201 22.25 -7.34 0.19
CA GLN A 201 21.42 -7.71 -0.97
C GLN A 201 20.91 -9.16 -0.90
N GLN A 202 20.64 -9.66 0.30
CA GLN A 202 20.20 -11.02 0.54
C GLN A 202 18.79 -11.08 1.12
N PHE A 203 18.06 -12.14 0.74
CA PHE A 203 16.77 -12.50 1.32
C PHE A 203 16.94 -13.55 2.41
N SER A 204 16.18 -13.41 3.48
CA SER A 204 15.95 -14.45 4.49
C SER A 204 14.45 -14.61 4.73
N LEU A 205 14.00 -15.83 5.02
CA LEU A 205 12.61 -16.06 5.40
C LEU A 205 12.39 -15.45 6.79
N PHE A 206 11.40 -14.55 6.90
CA PHE A 206 11.11 -13.81 8.13
C PHE A 206 9.87 -14.36 8.84
N ILE A 207 8.76 -14.52 8.11
CA ILE A 207 7.54 -15.20 8.58
C ILE A 207 7.28 -16.35 7.63
N PRO A 208 7.11 -17.59 8.15
CA PRO A 208 6.90 -18.76 7.31
C PRO A 208 5.60 -18.67 6.52
N SER A 209 5.48 -19.51 5.51
CA SER A 209 4.30 -19.57 4.65
C SER A 209 3.04 -19.93 5.44
N SER A 210 1.95 -19.25 5.12
CA SER A 210 0.59 -19.62 5.52
C SER A 210 -0.10 -20.38 4.38
N PRO A 211 -1.01 -21.33 4.66
CA PRO A 211 -1.85 -21.94 3.63
C PRO A 211 -2.75 -20.91 2.94
N ASN A 212 -3.07 -19.82 3.62
CA ASN A 212 -3.95 -18.76 3.16
C ASN A 212 -3.19 -17.64 2.45
N LEU A 213 -3.91 -16.90 1.60
CA LEU A 213 -3.35 -15.80 0.83
C LEU A 213 -3.05 -14.61 1.73
N LEU A 214 -1.83 -14.06 1.64
CA LEU A 214 -1.52 -12.77 2.23
C LEU A 214 -2.36 -11.68 1.54
N THR A 215 -3.12 -10.93 2.31
CA THR A 215 -3.95 -9.83 1.81
C THR A 215 -3.37 -8.47 2.17
N SER A 216 -2.75 -8.33 3.34
CA SER A 216 -2.12 -7.08 3.76
C SER A 216 -0.89 -7.32 4.64
N LEU A 217 0.03 -6.35 4.62
CA LEU A 217 1.22 -6.26 5.46
C LEU A 217 1.43 -4.79 5.79
N TYR A 218 1.51 -4.46 7.07
CA TYR A 218 1.68 -3.10 7.56
C TYR A 218 2.58 -3.08 8.79
N ILE A 219 3.35 -2.02 8.98
CA ILE A 219 4.17 -1.78 10.17
C ILE A 219 3.73 -0.46 10.79
N THR A 220 3.40 -0.50 12.06
CA THR A 220 2.99 0.66 12.86
C THR A 220 4.18 1.51 13.30
N LEU A 221 3.92 2.72 13.80
CA LEU A 221 4.97 3.61 14.30
C LEU A 221 5.71 3.03 15.51
N ASP A 222 5.03 2.24 16.34
CA ASP A 222 5.59 1.50 17.47
C ASP A 222 6.20 0.15 17.06
N GLN A 223 6.40 -0.04 15.75
CA GLN A 223 7.13 -1.17 15.15
C GLN A 223 6.46 -2.54 15.29
N HIS A 224 5.15 -2.60 15.54
CA HIS A 224 4.40 -3.84 15.40
C HIS A 224 4.12 -4.15 13.92
N ILE A 225 4.22 -5.43 13.57
CA ILE A 225 4.00 -5.90 12.21
C ILE A 225 2.62 -6.56 12.14
N TYR A 226 1.71 -5.95 11.40
CA TYR A 226 0.38 -6.49 11.18
C TYR A 226 0.28 -7.16 9.82
N THR A 227 -0.24 -8.38 9.80
CA THR A 227 -0.52 -9.11 8.56
C THR A 227 -1.92 -9.67 8.59
N SER A 228 -2.60 -9.62 7.46
CA SER A 228 -3.87 -10.33 7.29
C SER A 228 -3.74 -11.39 6.21
N PHE A 229 -4.41 -12.53 6.45
CA PHE A 229 -4.50 -13.62 5.49
C PHE A 229 -5.97 -13.94 5.24
N TYR A 230 -6.30 -14.22 3.99
CA TYR A 230 -7.68 -14.52 3.60
C TYR A 230 -8.28 -15.64 4.46
N GLY A 231 -9.40 -15.34 5.14
CA GLY A 231 -10.09 -16.29 6.01
C GLY A 231 -9.37 -16.67 7.31
N SER A 232 -8.27 -15.99 7.68
CA SER A 232 -7.49 -16.32 8.91
C SER A 232 -7.42 -15.17 9.92
N GLY A 233 -8.02 -14.01 9.60
CA GLY A 233 -7.99 -12.84 10.49
C GLY A 233 -6.69 -12.03 10.41
N LEU A 234 -6.40 -11.30 11.48
CA LEU A 234 -5.29 -10.36 11.59
C LEU A 234 -4.27 -10.85 12.63
N TYR A 235 -3.02 -10.93 12.24
CA TYR A 235 -1.90 -11.29 13.12
C TYR A 235 -1.07 -10.06 13.44
N CYS A 236 -0.65 -9.95 14.69
CA CYS A 236 0.35 -9.00 15.16
C CYS A 236 1.64 -9.73 15.50
N TYR A 237 2.76 -9.28 14.95
CA TYR A 237 4.09 -9.82 15.21
C TYR A 237 5.00 -8.72 15.76
N ASP A 238 5.99 -9.12 16.54
CA ASP A 238 7.11 -8.26 16.90
C ASP A 238 8.15 -8.15 15.76
N GLN A 239 9.19 -7.34 15.98
CA GLN A 239 10.27 -7.12 15.02
C GLN A 239 11.12 -8.37 14.74
N THR A 240 10.96 -9.45 15.49
CA THR A 240 11.65 -10.72 15.26
C THR A 240 10.82 -11.70 14.42
N GLY A 241 9.54 -11.35 14.14
CA GLY A 241 8.59 -12.20 13.45
C GLY A 241 7.86 -13.20 14.36
N LYS A 242 7.91 -13.01 15.68
CA LYS A 242 7.16 -13.81 16.65
C LYS A 242 5.76 -13.25 16.81
N ILE A 243 4.75 -14.13 16.76
CA ILE A 243 3.34 -13.76 16.97
C ILE A 243 3.18 -13.25 18.40
N GLN A 244 2.60 -12.05 18.54
CA GLN A 244 2.17 -11.44 19.79
C GLN A 244 0.67 -11.64 19.99
N GLU A 245 -0.11 -11.41 18.93
CA GLU A 245 -1.57 -11.48 18.98
C GLU A 245 -2.12 -12.03 17.67
N HIS A 246 -3.29 -12.67 17.77
CA HIS A 246 -4.06 -13.16 16.63
C HIS A 246 -5.53 -12.82 16.84
N TYR A 247 -6.05 -11.93 16.00
CA TYR A 247 -7.43 -11.47 16.04
C TYR A 247 -8.26 -12.22 15.00
N THR A 248 -9.36 -12.79 15.45
CA THR A 248 -10.31 -13.54 14.61
C THR A 248 -11.74 -13.05 14.89
N GLN A 249 -12.69 -13.48 14.10
CA GLN A 249 -14.10 -13.19 14.31
C GLN A 249 -14.57 -13.60 15.73
N THR A 250 -14.04 -14.69 16.26
CA THR A 250 -14.47 -15.24 17.56
C THR A 250 -13.90 -14.51 18.78
N ASN A 251 -12.76 -13.83 18.65
CA ASN A 251 -12.07 -13.23 19.80
C ASN A 251 -11.89 -11.70 19.72
N SER A 252 -12.29 -11.06 18.64
CA SER A 252 -12.05 -9.62 18.46
C SER A 252 -13.21 -8.84 17.85
N GLY A 253 -14.34 -9.50 17.55
CA GLY A 253 -15.48 -8.85 16.90
C GLY A 253 -15.21 -8.40 15.45
N LEU A 254 -14.11 -8.83 14.82
CA LEU A 254 -13.86 -8.62 13.40
C LEU A 254 -14.95 -9.33 12.60
N ASN A 255 -15.64 -8.59 11.74
CA ASN A 255 -16.56 -9.16 10.77
C ASN A 255 -15.77 -9.67 9.55
N ASN A 256 -16.29 -10.70 8.86
CA ASN A 256 -15.70 -11.21 7.62
C ASN A 256 -15.70 -10.15 6.53
#